data_8e1ea21fa9447eb117dba59d748de809
#
_entry.id   8e1ea21fa9447eb117dba59d748de809
#
_cell.length_a   1.000
_cell.length_b   1.000
_cell.length_c   1.000
_cell.angle_alpha   90.00
_cell.angle_beta   90.00
_cell.angle_gamma   90.00
#
_symmetry.space_group_name_H-M   'P 1'
#
loop_
_entity.id
_entity.type
_entity.pdbx_description
1 polymer ?
#
loop_
_entity_poly.entity_id
_entity_poly.type
_entity_poly.pdbx_seq_one_letter_code
_entity_poly.pdbx_strand_id
1 'polypeptide(L)'
;MNVFISYSQADQRWADFLRAQLRVFGTEIMVWDPASDITPGENWALEYGKALEKADAVIVLLSPDSVRSDRVRHEIEYALSSPKFRDRLIPVIVKATKEVPWFLRTLAPIDATKNKEDAAPRVAAALRKSVTQKRSLAKK
;
A
#
# COMPACT_ATOMS: atom_id res chain seq x y z
N MET A 1 -10.72 -8.35 -0.60
CA MET A 1 -9.45 -7.84 -1.16
C MET A 1 -8.45 -7.64 -0.03
N ASN A 2 -7.32 -8.30 -0.14
CA ASN A 2 -6.23 -8.18 0.83
C ASN A 2 -5.28 -7.06 0.40
N VAL A 3 -5.02 -6.12 1.31
CA VAL A 3 -4.19 -4.95 1.02
C VAL A 3 -2.99 -4.94 1.96
N PHE A 4 -1.80 -4.77 1.38
CA PHE A 4 -0.55 -4.64 2.10
C PHE A 4 -0.12 -3.17 2.06
N ILE A 5 0.22 -2.60 3.22
CA ILE A 5 0.76 -1.24 3.29
C ILE A 5 2.25 -1.32 3.55
N SER A 6 3.04 -0.81 2.60
CA SER A 6 4.49 -0.69 2.73
C SER A 6 4.83 0.71 3.26
N TYR A 7 5.54 0.78 4.38
CA TYR A 7 5.85 2.06 5.01
C TYR A 7 7.09 1.95 5.89
N SER A 8 7.75 3.08 6.11
CA SER A 8 8.83 3.17 7.09
C SER A 8 8.24 3.24 8.49
N GLN A 9 8.93 2.67 9.48
CA GLN A 9 8.51 2.72 10.88
C GLN A 9 8.26 4.15 11.38
N ALA A 10 8.99 5.13 10.85
CA ALA A 10 8.76 6.53 11.16
C ALA A 10 7.37 7.02 10.76
N ASP A 11 6.71 6.33 9.82
CA ASP A 11 5.38 6.70 9.32
C ASP A 11 4.27 5.80 9.86
N GLN A 12 4.52 5.07 10.94
CA GLN A 12 3.56 4.12 11.50
C GLN A 12 2.22 4.77 11.87
N ARG A 13 2.24 5.98 12.42
CA ARG A 13 1.00 6.70 12.76
C ARG A 13 0.14 6.96 11.53
N TRP A 14 0.79 7.27 10.41
CA TRP A 14 0.10 7.47 9.13
C TRP A 14 -0.52 6.17 8.63
N ALA A 15 0.23 5.07 8.72
CA ALA A 15 -0.27 3.75 8.31
C ALA A 15 -1.46 3.33 9.16
N ASP A 16 -1.40 3.55 10.48
CA ASP A 16 -2.49 3.22 11.40
C ASP A 16 -3.73 4.05 11.09
N PHE A 17 -3.56 5.33 10.84
CA PHE A 17 -4.64 6.23 10.45
C PHE A 17 -5.31 5.76 9.16
N LEU A 18 -4.52 5.45 8.13
CA LEU A 18 -5.04 5.02 6.85
C LEU A 18 -5.80 3.69 6.96
N ARG A 19 -5.26 2.73 7.72
CA ARG A 19 -5.95 1.46 7.97
C ARG A 19 -7.31 1.67 8.61
N ALA A 20 -7.36 2.49 9.65
CA ALA A 20 -8.61 2.78 10.36
C ALA A 20 -9.64 3.44 9.44
N GLN A 21 -9.20 4.38 8.61
CA GLN A 21 -10.08 5.07 7.67
C GLN A 21 -10.59 4.16 6.56
N LEU A 22 -9.73 3.27 6.04
CA LEU A 22 -10.13 2.34 4.98
C LEU A 22 -11.21 1.36 5.42
N ARG A 23 -11.21 0.97 6.70
CA ARG A 23 -12.27 0.11 7.26
C ARG A 23 -13.65 0.73 7.15
N VAL A 24 -13.73 2.05 7.19
CA VAL A 24 -15.00 2.79 7.09
C VAL A 24 -15.57 2.70 5.66
N PHE A 25 -14.71 2.55 4.65
CA PHE A 25 -15.11 2.58 3.24
C PHE A 25 -15.56 1.24 2.68
N GLY A 26 -15.38 0.15 3.41
CA GLY A 26 -15.90 -1.13 2.96
C GLY A 26 -15.31 -2.31 3.71
N THR A 27 -16.14 -3.33 3.90
CA THR A 27 -15.70 -4.59 4.50
C THR A 27 -14.90 -5.46 3.52
N GLU A 28 -14.96 -5.13 2.23
CA GLU A 28 -14.21 -5.82 1.21
C GLU A 28 -12.72 -5.51 1.21
N ILE A 29 -12.32 -4.42 1.88
CA ILE A 29 -10.92 -4.02 1.99
C ILE A 29 -10.36 -4.53 3.32
N MET A 30 -9.49 -5.55 3.25
CA MET A 30 -8.84 -6.13 4.42
C MET A 30 -7.37 -5.75 4.42
N VAL A 31 -7.00 -4.86 5.34
CA VAL A 31 -5.61 -4.39 5.45
C VAL A 31 -4.87 -5.25 6.46
N TRP A 32 -3.77 -5.86 6.04
CA TRP A 32 -2.94 -6.65 6.94
C TRP A 32 -2.22 -5.73 7.93
N ASP A 33 -2.27 -6.11 9.20
CA ASP A 33 -1.70 -5.35 10.31
C ASP A 33 -0.68 -6.23 11.06
N PRO A 34 0.62 -5.94 10.96
CA PRO A 34 1.63 -6.76 11.64
C PRO A 34 1.47 -6.77 13.16
N ALA A 35 0.97 -5.69 13.76
CA ALA A 35 0.77 -5.63 15.21
C ALA A 35 -0.31 -6.58 15.70
N SER A 36 -1.36 -6.80 14.90
CA SER A 36 -2.48 -7.68 15.25
C SER A 36 -2.34 -9.08 14.68
N ASP A 37 -1.71 -9.20 13.51
CA ASP A 37 -1.72 -10.44 12.73
C ASP A 37 -0.49 -11.31 12.96
N ILE A 38 0.56 -10.78 13.61
CA ILE A 38 1.75 -11.56 13.99
C ILE A 38 1.69 -11.87 15.48
N THR A 39 1.71 -13.17 15.79
CA THR A 39 1.71 -13.65 17.17
C THR A 39 3.16 -13.68 17.72
N PRO A 40 3.38 -13.30 18.99
CA PRO A 40 4.72 -13.42 19.58
C PRO A 40 5.28 -14.83 19.42
N GLY A 41 6.53 -14.94 18.98
CA GLY A 41 7.18 -16.21 18.71
C GLY A 41 7.15 -16.64 17.26
N GLU A 42 6.31 -16.04 16.41
CA GLU A 42 6.31 -16.32 15.00
C GLU A 42 7.52 -15.67 14.30
N ASN A 43 7.93 -16.25 13.18
CA ASN A 43 9.00 -15.66 12.36
C ASN A 43 8.45 -14.41 11.65
N TRP A 44 8.85 -13.25 12.15
CA TRP A 44 8.37 -11.96 11.67
C TRP A 44 8.60 -11.74 10.16
N ALA A 45 9.81 -12.05 9.68
CA ALA A 45 10.14 -11.88 8.27
C ALA A 45 9.32 -12.81 7.38
N LEU A 46 9.10 -14.04 7.81
CA LEU A 46 8.29 -15.01 7.09
C LEU A 46 6.82 -14.57 7.01
N GLU A 47 6.27 -14.06 8.10
CA GLU A 47 4.88 -13.58 8.12
C GLU A 47 4.68 -12.36 7.24
N TYR A 48 5.65 -11.45 7.20
CA TYR A 48 5.64 -10.31 6.27
C TYR A 48 5.64 -10.79 4.81
N GLY A 49 6.50 -11.75 4.49
CA GLY A 49 6.58 -12.32 3.14
C GLY A 49 5.28 -12.98 2.72
N LYS A 50 4.67 -13.74 3.62
CA LYS A 50 3.37 -14.39 3.35
C LYS A 50 2.26 -13.37 3.11
N ALA A 51 2.22 -12.30 3.90
CA ALA A 51 1.22 -11.25 3.74
C ALA A 51 1.35 -10.56 2.40
N LEU A 52 2.57 -10.24 2.00
CA LEU A 52 2.85 -9.62 0.71
C LEU A 52 2.46 -10.56 -0.45
N GLU A 53 2.76 -11.84 -0.31
CA GLU A 53 2.40 -12.85 -1.31
C GLU A 53 0.89 -13.02 -1.47
N LYS A 54 0.15 -12.94 -0.37
CA LYS A 54 -1.32 -13.07 -0.38
C LYS A 54 -2.05 -11.78 -0.74
N ALA A 55 -1.34 -10.65 -0.78
CA ALA A 55 -1.96 -9.36 -1.05
C ALA A 55 -2.48 -9.27 -2.48
N ASP A 56 -3.60 -8.59 -2.64
CA ASP A 56 -4.18 -8.27 -3.93
C ASP A 56 -3.76 -6.89 -4.41
N ALA A 57 -3.36 -6.02 -3.49
CA ALA A 57 -2.92 -4.66 -3.78
C ALA A 57 -1.88 -4.22 -2.76
N VAL A 58 -1.00 -3.32 -3.16
CA VAL A 58 0.04 -2.76 -2.30
C VAL A 58 -0.11 -1.25 -2.29
N ILE A 59 -0.17 -0.67 -1.10
CA ILE A 59 -0.12 0.78 -0.89
C ILE A 59 1.26 1.11 -0.36
N VAL A 60 1.95 2.07 -0.98
CA VAL A 60 3.26 2.52 -0.53
C VAL A 60 3.14 3.93 0.03
N LEU A 61 3.49 4.12 1.29
CA LEU A 61 3.54 5.46 1.89
C LEU A 61 4.91 6.07 1.60
N LEU A 62 4.91 7.16 0.84
CA LEU A 62 6.14 7.84 0.42
C LEU A 62 6.45 9.00 1.36
N SER A 63 7.65 9.00 1.92
CA SER A 63 8.19 10.01 2.80
C SER A 63 9.72 10.02 2.65
N PRO A 64 10.42 11.03 3.19
CA PRO A 64 11.88 10.98 3.18
C PRO A 64 12.46 9.72 3.82
N ASP A 65 11.79 9.20 4.85
CA ASP A 65 12.24 7.97 5.53
C ASP A 65 11.97 6.70 4.70
N SER A 66 10.80 6.61 4.08
CA SER A 66 10.45 5.40 3.33
C SER A 66 11.30 5.22 2.07
N VAL A 67 11.65 6.29 1.38
CA VAL A 67 12.48 6.20 0.18
C VAL A 67 13.91 5.77 0.48
N ARG A 68 14.34 5.87 1.76
CA ARG A 68 15.65 5.41 2.23
C ARG A 68 15.59 4.03 2.87
N SER A 69 14.41 3.46 3.07
CA SER A 69 14.24 2.17 3.73
C SER A 69 14.50 1.04 2.74
N ASP A 70 15.45 0.18 3.08
CA ASP A 70 15.75 -1.01 2.26
C ASP A 70 14.57 -1.96 2.21
N ARG A 71 13.88 -2.13 3.33
CA ARG A 71 12.71 -3.00 3.40
C ARG A 71 11.60 -2.49 2.48
N VAL A 72 11.29 -1.20 2.52
CA VAL A 72 10.26 -0.60 1.66
C VAL A 72 10.66 -0.74 0.19
N ARG A 73 11.94 -0.50 -0.12
CA ARG A 73 12.44 -0.65 -1.48
C ARG A 73 12.26 -2.08 -1.99
N HIS A 74 12.58 -3.09 -1.18
CA HIS A 74 12.41 -4.49 -1.56
C HIS A 74 10.93 -4.83 -1.80
N GLU A 75 10.03 -4.30 -0.98
CA GLU A 75 8.60 -4.51 -1.15
C GLU A 75 8.09 -3.87 -2.44
N ILE A 76 8.58 -2.68 -2.78
CA ILE A 76 8.24 -2.00 -4.03
C ILE A 76 8.75 -2.81 -5.22
N GLU A 77 9.99 -3.28 -5.17
CA GLU A 77 10.59 -4.08 -6.24
C GLU A 77 9.80 -5.38 -6.47
N TYR A 78 9.40 -6.03 -5.39
CA TYR A 78 8.56 -7.23 -5.46
C TYR A 78 7.22 -6.90 -6.14
N ALA A 79 6.58 -5.83 -5.73
CA ALA A 79 5.29 -5.44 -6.31
C ALA A 79 5.40 -5.09 -7.79
N LEU A 80 6.46 -4.40 -8.18
CA LEU A 80 6.68 -4.04 -9.59
C LEU A 80 6.97 -5.26 -10.47
N SER A 81 7.62 -6.29 -9.91
CA SER A 81 7.96 -7.50 -10.66
C SER A 81 6.82 -8.52 -10.70
N SER A 82 5.78 -8.33 -9.90
CA SER A 82 4.67 -9.29 -9.81
C SER A 82 3.50 -8.85 -10.67
N PRO A 83 3.12 -9.65 -11.69
CA PRO A 83 2.01 -9.27 -12.59
C PRO A 83 0.69 -9.01 -11.88
N LYS A 84 0.46 -9.66 -10.73
CA LYS A 84 -0.81 -9.50 -9.98
C LYS A 84 -1.00 -8.08 -9.44
N PHE A 85 0.09 -7.31 -9.26
CA PHE A 85 0.01 -5.94 -8.76
C PHE A 85 -0.02 -4.90 -9.86
N ARG A 86 -0.12 -5.32 -11.10
CA ARG A 86 -0.28 -4.40 -12.21
C ARG A 86 -1.55 -3.57 -11.99
N ASP A 87 -1.40 -2.25 -11.98
CA ASP A 87 -2.47 -1.30 -11.67
C ASP A 87 -2.98 -1.37 -10.22
N ARG A 88 -2.28 -2.11 -9.35
CA ARG A 88 -2.65 -2.29 -7.94
C ARG A 88 -1.54 -1.90 -6.97
N LEU A 89 -0.51 -1.21 -7.45
CA LEU A 89 0.50 -0.58 -6.61
C LEU A 89 0.17 0.91 -6.54
N ILE A 90 -0.24 1.36 -5.36
CA ILE A 90 -0.77 2.71 -5.16
C ILE A 90 0.20 3.50 -4.27
N PRO A 91 1.00 4.41 -4.83
CA PRO A 91 1.86 5.27 -4.02
C PRO A 91 1.06 6.43 -3.43
N VAL A 92 1.28 6.69 -2.14
CA VAL A 92 0.66 7.80 -1.41
C VAL A 92 1.75 8.66 -0.79
N ILE A 93 1.83 9.91 -1.20
CA ILE A 93 2.82 10.85 -0.64
C ILE A 93 2.27 11.39 0.68
N VAL A 94 2.87 10.98 1.79
CA VAL A 94 2.43 11.40 3.13
C VAL A 94 3.24 12.55 3.69
N LYS A 95 4.48 12.70 3.21
CA LYS A 95 5.35 13.85 3.52
C LYS A 95 6.11 14.21 2.26
N ALA A 96 6.28 15.49 2.00
CA ALA A 96 6.99 15.97 0.82
C ALA A 96 8.39 15.36 0.77
N THR A 97 8.76 14.79 -0.36
CA THR A 97 10.07 14.18 -0.57
C THR A 97 10.52 14.42 -2.00
N LYS A 98 11.82 14.72 -2.16
CA LYS A 98 12.42 14.97 -3.47
C LYS A 98 13.00 13.71 -4.09
N GLU A 99 13.15 12.65 -3.32
CA GLU A 99 13.85 11.42 -3.72
C GLU A 99 12.92 10.31 -4.20
N VAL A 100 11.69 10.64 -4.60
CA VAL A 100 10.76 9.64 -5.12
C VAL A 100 11.31 9.07 -6.42
N PRO A 101 11.49 7.73 -6.52
CA PRO A 101 11.94 7.11 -7.76
C PRO A 101 11.02 7.46 -8.92
N TRP A 102 11.60 7.71 -10.09
CA TRP A 102 10.83 8.16 -11.26
C TRP A 102 9.72 7.18 -11.64
N PHE A 103 9.96 5.88 -11.51
CA PHE A 103 8.97 4.87 -11.88
C PHE A 103 7.73 4.90 -10.98
N LEU A 104 7.85 5.36 -9.74
CA LEU A 104 6.69 5.55 -8.87
C LEU A 104 5.90 6.81 -9.25
N ARG A 105 6.57 7.81 -9.81
CA ARG A 105 5.90 9.02 -10.29
C ARG A 105 4.98 8.71 -11.48
N THR A 106 5.32 7.72 -12.29
CA THR A 106 4.50 7.32 -13.44
C THR A 106 3.21 6.62 -13.02
N LEU A 107 3.10 6.19 -11.75
CA LEU A 107 1.91 5.52 -11.23
C LEU A 107 0.86 6.50 -10.68
N ALA A 108 0.97 7.78 -10.99
CA ALA A 108 0.04 8.82 -10.54
C ALA A 108 -0.15 8.79 -9.01
N PRO A 109 0.87 9.18 -8.22
CA PRO A 109 0.79 9.12 -6.77
C PRO A 109 -0.33 9.99 -6.20
N ILE A 110 -0.95 9.50 -5.13
CA ILE A 110 -1.92 10.29 -4.38
C ILE A 110 -1.15 11.22 -3.45
N ASP A 111 -1.31 12.53 -3.60
CA ASP A 111 -0.69 13.51 -2.71
C ASP A 111 -1.62 13.74 -1.51
N ALA A 112 -1.19 13.27 -0.33
CA ALA A 112 -1.93 13.42 0.92
C ALA A 112 -1.27 14.43 1.86
N THR A 113 -0.29 15.19 1.37
CA THR A 113 0.45 16.15 2.21
C THR A 113 -0.39 17.34 2.65
N LYS A 114 -1.38 17.72 1.88
CA LYS A 114 -2.24 18.88 2.15
C LYS A 114 -3.48 18.55 2.96
N ASN A 115 -4.03 17.34 2.77
CA ASN A 115 -5.26 16.93 3.44
C ASN A 115 -5.21 15.43 3.73
N LYS A 116 -4.91 15.10 4.97
CA LYS A 116 -4.76 13.72 5.44
C LYS A 116 -6.07 12.93 5.34
N GLU A 117 -7.21 13.57 5.63
CA GLU A 117 -8.51 12.93 5.62
C GLU A 117 -8.98 12.54 4.21
N ASP A 118 -8.38 13.15 3.20
CA ASP A 118 -8.72 12.90 1.80
C ASP A 118 -8.05 11.63 1.24
N ALA A 119 -7.07 11.09 1.94
CA ALA A 119 -6.28 9.96 1.44
C ALA A 119 -7.10 8.68 1.32
N ALA A 120 -7.81 8.30 2.37
CA ALA A 120 -8.54 7.02 2.40
C ALA A 120 -9.62 6.92 1.32
N PRO A 121 -10.50 7.93 1.10
CA PRO A 121 -11.47 7.85 0.01
C PRO A 121 -10.80 7.77 -1.36
N ARG A 122 -9.69 8.47 -1.57
CA ARG A 122 -8.97 8.41 -2.85
C ARG A 122 -8.31 7.04 -3.06
N VAL A 123 -7.74 6.46 -2.00
CA VAL A 123 -7.15 5.11 -2.06
C VAL A 123 -8.24 4.07 -2.32
N ALA A 124 -9.37 4.16 -1.60
CA ALA A 124 -10.49 3.24 -1.79
C ALA A 124 -11.02 3.29 -3.23
N ALA A 125 -11.15 4.49 -3.79
CA ALA A 125 -11.58 4.67 -5.18
C ALA A 125 -10.59 4.02 -6.16
N ALA A 126 -9.29 4.20 -5.92
CA ALA A 126 -8.26 3.60 -6.77
C ALA A 126 -8.30 2.06 -6.71
N LEU A 127 -8.51 1.49 -5.53
CA LEU A 127 -8.62 0.04 -5.34
C LEU A 127 -9.84 -0.52 -6.06
N ARG A 128 -10.98 0.15 -5.98
CA ARG A 128 -12.22 -0.27 -6.65
C ARG A 128 -12.11 -0.18 -8.16
N LYS A 129 -11.50 0.88 -8.66
CA LYS A 129 -11.28 1.07 -10.08
C LYS A 129 -10.42 -0.05 -10.67
N SER A 130 -9.35 -0.41 -9.98
CA SER A 130 -8.46 -1.50 -10.38
C SER A 130 -9.20 -2.84 -10.49
N VAL A 131 -10.06 -3.17 -9.53
CA VAL A 131 -10.89 -4.39 -9.55
C VAL A 131 -11.86 -4.37 -10.72
N THR A 132 -12.54 -3.25 -10.94
CA THR A 132 -13.49 -3.08 -12.03
C THR A 132 -12.82 -3.27 -13.39
N GLN A 133 -11.63 -2.69 -13.59
CA GLN A 133 -10.89 -2.85 -14.83
C GLN A 133 -10.51 -4.31 -15.09
N LYS A 134 -10.06 -5.03 -14.08
CA LYS A 134 -9.72 -6.46 -14.21
C LYS A 134 -10.93 -7.31 -14.55
N ARG A 135 -12.07 -7.05 -13.94
CA ARG A 135 -13.32 -7.74 -14.27
C ARG A 135 -13.75 -7.48 -15.72
N SER A 136 -13.62 -6.24 -16.16
CA SER A 136 -13.95 -5.86 -17.53
C SER A 136 -13.05 -6.57 -18.54
N LEU A 137 -11.75 -6.68 -18.28
CA LEU A 137 -10.80 -7.38 -19.13
C LEU A 137 -11.04 -8.89 -19.12
N ALA A 138 -11.41 -9.46 -17.96
CA ALA A 138 -11.67 -10.90 -17.83
C ALA A 138 -12.92 -11.34 -18.59
N LYS A 139 -13.86 -10.45 -18.86
CA LYS A 139 -15.10 -10.73 -19.61
C LYS A 139 -14.91 -10.71 -21.12
N LYS A 140 -13.76 -10.28 -21.58
CA LYS A 140 -13.43 -10.28 -23.00
C LYS A 140 -12.67 -11.54 -23.39
#